data_026afce65b9170e72dc60a9239130643
#
_entry.id   026afce65b9170e72dc60a9239130643
#
_cell.length_a   1.000
_cell.length_b   1.000
_cell.length_c   1.000
_cell.angle_alpha   90.00
_cell.angle_beta   90.00
_cell.angle_gamma   90.00
#
_symmetry.space_group_name_H-M   'P 1'
#
loop_
_entity.id
_entity.type
_entity.pdbx_description
1 polymer ?
#
loop_
_entity_poly.entity_id
_entity_poly.type
_entity_poly.pdbx_seq_one_letter_code
_entity_poly.pdbx_strand_id
1 'polypeptide(L)'
;TQEASTTQEEELVTESIDVIKDAKTNDANEEEHDEDFVAEDEEDDQDSDPDDLDAALNEDSEDESASERHDIPKKDYDSLSKEELIKEFKYLLNNHKVQAIKEHVTELRAAFISQFEDEQEQAKEKFLEEGGNIIDFRYYSPLKKEFNSLYFDYRDKRNNYYKNLKKDLNANLETRNALIEELKELKNEVGGEDSINTTFEKFKDIQERWRNAGNIPRDRYNLVWNNYHHHIENFYDFLHLNREFRDKDFKENLDKKLKLIEQAEELAQEPDVNRAFKELQMLHKIWKEEVGPVSKEYREEIWEKFSAATRKIHDARQEYFKNIDKVYEENLDKKQEEIAKIE
;
A
#
# COMPACT_ATOMS: atom_id res chain seq x y z
N THR A 1 -26.72 -48.15 -18.31
CA THR A 1 -25.42 -48.21 -17.60
C THR A 1 -24.78 -46.83 -17.56
N GLN A 2 -25.45 -45.88 -16.94
CA GLN A 2 -24.98 -44.55 -16.62
C GLN A 2 -25.94 -43.95 -15.58
N GLU A 3 -25.98 -44.54 -14.39
CA GLU A 3 -26.73 -44.05 -13.23
C GLU A 3 -26.23 -44.83 -12.00
N ALA A 4 -25.01 -44.54 -11.54
CA ALA A 4 -24.52 -44.99 -10.25
C ALA A 4 -23.13 -44.39 -9.97
N SER A 5 -23.01 -43.07 -9.87
CA SER A 5 -21.75 -42.44 -9.42
C SER A 5 -21.92 -41.03 -8.83
N THR A 6 -23.13 -40.68 -8.37
CA THR A 6 -23.40 -39.33 -7.84
C THR A 6 -23.98 -39.35 -6.41
N THR A 7 -23.82 -40.46 -5.68
CA THR A 7 -24.44 -40.59 -4.35
C THR A 7 -23.42 -40.94 -3.24
N GLN A 8 -22.12 -40.75 -3.45
CA GLN A 8 -21.09 -41.01 -2.45
C GLN A 8 -20.21 -39.80 -2.04
N GLU A 9 -20.46 -38.61 -2.57
CA GLU A 9 -19.73 -37.40 -2.16
C GLU A 9 -20.53 -36.44 -1.26
N GLU A 10 -21.78 -36.69 -0.97
CA GLU A 10 -22.61 -35.86 -0.07
C GLU A 10 -22.74 -36.38 1.38
N GLU A 11 -22.16 -37.52 1.74
CA GLU A 11 -22.26 -38.10 3.09
C GLU A 11 -21.02 -37.89 3.98
N LEU A 12 -20.00 -37.14 3.55
CA LEU A 12 -18.74 -36.91 4.31
C LEU A 12 -18.58 -35.50 4.89
N VAL A 13 -19.61 -34.66 4.85
CA VAL A 13 -19.52 -33.27 5.35
C VAL A 13 -20.36 -32.99 6.62
N THR A 14 -21.09 -33.96 7.15
CA THR A 14 -22.00 -33.76 8.31
C THR A 14 -21.55 -34.37 9.64
N GLU A 15 -20.31 -34.86 9.78
CA GLU A 15 -19.85 -35.51 11.03
C GLU A 15 -18.71 -34.79 11.78
N SER A 16 -18.55 -33.49 11.66
CA SER A 16 -17.48 -32.74 12.35
C SER A 16 -17.92 -31.52 13.19
N ILE A 17 -19.19 -31.43 13.59
CA ILE A 17 -19.68 -30.31 14.40
C ILE A 17 -20.42 -30.77 15.66
N ASP A 18 -19.91 -31.72 16.42
CA ASP A 18 -20.48 -32.03 17.74
C ASP A 18 -19.44 -32.63 18.72
N VAL A 19 -18.33 -31.93 18.97
CA VAL A 19 -17.55 -32.16 20.22
C VAL A 19 -16.82 -30.87 20.56
N ILE A 20 -17.45 -29.89 21.17
CA ILE A 20 -16.87 -28.91 22.13
C ILE A 20 -18.03 -28.19 22.81
N LYS A 21 -18.68 -28.86 23.74
CA LYS A 21 -19.44 -28.24 24.83
C LYS A 21 -19.30 -29.17 26.00
N ASP A 22 -18.39 -28.87 26.90
CA ASP A 22 -18.45 -29.06 28.34
C ASP A 22 -17.02 -29.04 28.90
N ALA A 23 -16.62 -27.89 29.42
CA ALA A 23 -15.74 -27.74 30.58
C ALA A 23 -15.71 -26.28 31.01
N LYS A 24 -16.74 -25.87 31.77
CA LYS A 24 -16.62 -24.80 32.74
C LYS A 24 -16.58 -25.45 34.10
N THR A 25 -15.52 -25.20 34.89
CA THR A 25 -15.54 -24.70 36.27
C THR A 25 -14.22 -24.98 36.98
N ASN A 26 -13.76 -23.95 37.65
CA ASN A 26 -12.90 -23.92 38.86
C ASN A 26 -11.41 -24.17 38.61
N ASP A 27 -10.49 -23.33 39.04
CA ASP A 27 -10.36 -22.74 40.36
C ASP A 27 -9.31 -21.61 40.33
N ALA A 28 -9.50 -20.63 41.18
CA ALA A 28 -8.54 -19.57 41.40
C ALA A 28 -7.23 -20.10 41.98
N ASN A 29 -6.13 -19.84 41.29
CA ASN A 29 -4.81 -19.71 41.91
C ASN A 29 -4.03 -18.66 41.13
N GLU A 30 -3.94 -17.47 41.73
CA GLU A 30 -3.03 -16.42 41.33
C GLU A 30 -1.59 -16.88 41.66
N GLU A 31 -0.97 -17.59 40.75
CA GLU A 31 0.48 -17.65 40.63
C GLU A 31 0.86 -16.77 39.44
N GLU A 32 1.39 -15.58 39.77
CA GLU A 32 2.08 -14.74 38.80
C GLU A 32 3.26 -15.53 38.21
N HIS A 33 3.00 -16.28 37.16
CA HIS A 33 4.05 -16.71 36.25
C HIS A 33 4.46 -15.48 35.44
N ASP A 34 5.54 -14.80 35.90
CA ASP A 34 6.38 -13.97 35.06
C ASP A 34 6.99 -14.86 33.98
N GLU A 35 6.22 -15.20 32.97
CA GLU A 35 6.79 -15.68 31.73
C GLU A 35 7.58 -14.51 31.15
N ASP A 36 8.89 -14.69 31.12
CA ASP A 36 9.82 -13.94 30.28
C ASP A 36 9.30 -14.03 28.83
N PHE A 37 8.37 -13.12 28.48
CA PHE A 37 7.89 -12.98 27.12
C PHE A 37 9.04 -12.32 26.33
N VAL A 38 10.03 -13.16 26.00
CA VAL A 38 10.81 -12.95 24.79
C VAL A 38 9.76 -12.95 23.70
N ALA A 39 9.48 -11.80 23.12
CA ALA A 39 8.78 -11.75 21.86
C ALA A 39 9.74 -12.40 20.83
N GLU A 40 9.77 -13.74 20.81
CA GLU A 40 10.15 -14.47 19.64
C GLU A 40 9.20 -13.96 18.56
N ASP A 41 9.77 -13.39 17.50
CA ASP A 41 9.09 -13.13 16.24
C ASP A 41 8.65 -14.49 15.72
N GLU A 42 7.65 -15.12 16.35
CA GLU A 42 6.95 -16.24 15.74
C GLU A 42 6.15 -15.64 14.59
N GLU A 43 6.74 -15.88 13.43
CA GLU A 43 6.14 -15.84 12.11
C GLU A 43 4.85 -16.68 12.13
N ASP A 44 3.75 -16.09 12.57
CA ASP A 44 2.41 -16.66 12.35
C ASP A 44 1.59 -15.64 11.56
N ASP A 45 2.12 -15.30 10.38
CA ASP A 45 1.40 -14.59 9.33
C ASP A 45 1.60 -15.32 7.99
N GLN A 46 0.85 -16.40 7.79
CA GLN A 46 0.60 -16.99 6.45
C GLN A 46 -0.31 -16.11 5.58
N ASP A 47 -0.56 -14.87 5.97
CA ASP A 47 -1.30 -13.89 5.17
C ASP A 47 -0.34 -12.82 4.67
N SER A 48 -0.07 -12.86 3.36
CA SER A 48 0.68 -11.90 2.53
C SER A 48 1.47 -10.84 3.31
N ASP A 49 2.79 -10.93 3.20
CA ASP A 49 3.76 -10.01 3.81
C ASP A 49 3.23 -8.57 3.75
N PRO A 50 3.12 -7.84 4.89
CA PRO A 50 2.74 -6.44 4.89
C PRO A 50 3.60 -5.58 3.95
N ASP A 51 4.84 -6.01 3.68
CA ASP A 51 5.76 -5.35 2.76
C ASP A 51 5.32 -5.51 1.30
N ASP A 52 4.70 -6.63 0.92
CA ASP A 52 4.11 -6.84 -0.41
C ASP A 52 2.86 -5.96 -0.62
N LEU A 53 2.07 -5.72 0.42
CA LEU A 53 0.92 -4.81 0.36
C LEU A 53 1.36 -3.35 0.30
N ASP A 54 2.41 -2.98 1.00
CA ASP A 54 2.99 -1.63 0.94
C ASP A 54 3.63 -1.37 -0.44
N ALA A 55 4.32 -2.36 -1.01
CA ALA A 55 4.84 -2.31 -2.38
C ALA A 55 3.72 -2.25 -3.43
N ALA A 56 2.60 -2.95 -3.20
CA ALA A 56 1.44 -2.92 -4.09
C ALA A 56 0.69 -1.58 -4.12
N LEU A 57 0.86 -0.75 -3.09
CA LEU A 57 0.29 0.59 -3.01
C LEU A 57 1.25 1.69 -3.48
N ASN A 58 2.56 1.44 -3.37
CA ASN A 58 3.58 2.47 -3.49
C ASN A 58 3.83 2.98 -4.92
N GLU A 59 3.37 2.32 -5.98
CA GLU A 59 3.55 2.87 -7.35
C GLU A 59 2.49 3.90 -7.74
N ASP A 60 1.28 3.86 -7.13
CA ASP A 60 0.22 4.85 -7.39
C ASP A 60 -0.02 5.80 -6.20
N SER A 61 0.45 5.46 -5.01
CA SER A 61 0.36 6.26 -3.79
C SER A 61 1.72 6.68 -3.22
N GLU A 62 2.75 6.80 -4.06
CA GLU A 62 4.06 7.37 -3.66
C GLU A 62 3.92 8.73 -2.94
N ASP A 63 2.68 9.24 -2.86
CA ASP A 63 2.49 10.63 -2.68
C ASP A 63 2.35 11.11 -1.25
N GLU A 64 1.60 10.45 -0.41
CA GLU A 64 1.44 10.98 0.95
C GLU A 64 2.33 10.26 1.97
N SER A 65 2.45 8.93 1.89
CA SER A 65 3.24 8.19 2.87
C SER A 65 4.74 8.31 2.66
N ALA A 66 5.21 8.39 1.41
CA ALA A 66 6.62 8.63 1.11
C ALA A 66 7.05 10.05 1.47
N SER A 67 6.21 11.05 1.17
CA SER A 67 6.42 12.44 1.58
C SER A 67 6.44 12.56 3.11
N GLU A 68 5.50 11.91 3.82
CA GLU A 68 5.49 11.91 5.28
C GLU A 68 6.69 11.17 5.91
N ARG A 69 7.22 10.12 5.27
CA ARG A 69 8.47 9.43 5.71
C ARG A 69 9.68 10.34 5.65
N HIS A 70 9.76 11.21 4.65
CA HIS A 70 10.85 12.17 4.50
C HIS A 70 10.72 13.40 5.40
N ASP A 71 9.50 13.71 5.87
CA ASP A 71 9.25 14.83 6.78
C ASP A 71 9.62 14.52 8.25
N ILE A 72 9.77 13.24 8.61
CA ILE A 72 10.23 12.86 9.94
C ILE A 72 11.76 12.94 9.98
N PRO A 73 12.35 13.87 10.76
CA PRO A 73 13.79 14.01 10.81
C PRO A 73 14.44 12.74 11.39
N LYS A 74 15.40 12.17 10.65
CA LYS A 74 16.21 11.06 11.15
C LYS A 74 16.99 11.51 12.40
N LYS A 75 16.80 10.79 13.50
CA LYS A 75 17.51 10.98 14.75
C LYS A 75 18.55 9.86 14.92
N ASP A 76 19.62 10.16 15.60
CA ASP A 76 20.58 9.15 16.03
C ASP A 76 20.03 8.49 17.32
N TYR A 77 19.35 7.36 17.14
CA TYR A 77 18.72 6.64 18.24
C TYR A 77 19.72 5.94 19.16
N ASP A 78 20.92 5.61 18.67
CA ASP A 78 21.95 4.97 19.48
C ASP A 78 22.53 5.91 20.56
N SER A 79 22.44 7.22 20.35
CA SER A 79 22.87 8.23 21.30
C SER A 79 21.86 8.57 22.39
N LEU A 80 20.60 8.10 22.26
CA LEU A 80 19.52 8.41 23.20
C LEU A 80 19.48 7.42 24.37
N SER A 81 19.10 7.89 25.55
CA SER A 81 18.81 7.01 26.69
C SER A 81 17.50 6.22 26.48
N LYS A 82 17.33 5.10 27.21
CA LYS A 82 16.13 4.27 27.13
C LYS A 82 14.83 5.05 27.41
N GLU A 83 14.87 6.00 28.34
CA GLU A 83 13.74 6.88 28.65
C GLU A 83 13.43 7.84 27.51
N GLU A 84 14.45 8.32 26.81
CA GLU A 84 14.28 9.20 25.62
C GLU A 84 13.77 8.40 24.43
N LEU A 85 14.27 7.17 24.23
CA LEU A 85 13.76 6.26 23.21
C LEU A 85 12.26 5.97 23.40
N ILE A 86 11.81 5.70 24.64
CA ILE A 86 10.40 5.47 24.95
C ILE A 86 9.56 6.75 24.67
N LYS A 87 10.06 7.92 25.03
CA LYS A 87 9.37 9.19 24.75
C LYS A 87 9.23 9.44 23.26
N GLU A 88 10.31 9.19 22.52
CA GLU A 88 10.31 9.33 21.07
C GLU A 88 9.36 8.33 20.41
N PHE A 89 9.36 7.10 20.86
CA PHE A 89 8.41 6.10 20.36
C PHE A 89 6.95 6.51 20.58
N LYS A 90 6.62 7.00 21.79
CA LYS A 90 5.29 7.55 22.06
C LYS A 90 4.94 8.73 21.16
N TYR A 91 5.92 9.62 20.92
CA TYR A 91 5.73 10.76 20.03
C TYR A 91 5.42 10.29 18.60
N LEU A 92 6.21 9.38 18.06
CA LEU A 92 6.01 8.82 16.72
C LEU A 92 4.63 8.16 16.56
N LEU A 93 4.24 7.32 17.53
CA LEU A 93 2.95 6.61 17.52
C LEU A 93 1.71 7.53 17.58
N ASN A 94 1.85 8.71 18.20
CA ASN A 94 0.74 9.63 18.40
C ASN A 94 0.63 10.68 17.29
N ASN A 95 1.73 11.02 16.63
CA ASN A 95 1.76 12.15 15.71
C ASN A 95 1.92 11.76 14.23
N HIS A 96 2.29 10.51 13.95
CA HIS A 96 2.57 10.07 12.59
C HIS A 96 1.78 8.81 12.20
N LYS A 97 1.58 8.62 10.91
CA LYS A 97 0.96 7.41 10.36
C LYS A 97 1.88 6.21 10.54
N VAL A 98 1.30 5.05 10.76
CA VAL A 98 2.03 3.81 11.06
C VAL A 98 3.02 3.43 9.95
N GLN A 99 2.65 3.67 8.69
CA GLN A 99 3.53 3.41 7.54
C GLN A 99 4.76 4.31 7.52
N ALA A 100 4.60 5.59 7.89
CA ALA A 100 5.68 6.57 7.86
C ALA A 100 6.77 6.30 8.92
N ILE A 101 6.39 5.67 10.05
CA ILE A 101 7.29 5.44 11.18
C ILE A 101 7.97 4.07 11.19
N LYS A 102 7.74 3.20 10.20
CA LYS A 102 8.26 1.81 10.17
C LYS A 102 9.78 1.76 10.37
N GLU A 103 10.53 2.51 9.58
CA GLU A 103 12.00 2.56 9.66
C GLU A 103 12.47 3.08 11.02
N HIS A 104 11.86 4.18 11.48
CA HIS A 104 12.17 4.78 12.78
C HIS A 104 11.94 3.80 13.95
N VAL A 105 10.82 3.06 13.92
CA VAL A 105 10.51 2.06 14.95
C VAL A 105 11.50 0.90 14.92
N THR A 106 11.96 0.48 13.75
CA THR A 106 12.95 -0.59 13.60
C THR A 106 14.30 -0.17 14.20
N GLU A 107 14.80 1.02 13.85
CA GLU A 107 16.05 1.56 14.36
C GLU A 107 15.97 1.80 15.89
N LEU A 108 14.87 2.40 16.34
CA LEU A 108 14.62 2.69 17.77
C LEU A 108 14.53 1.39 18.59
N ARG A 109 13.90 0.34 18.06
CA ARG A 109 13.86 -0.99 18.70
C ARG A 109 15.24 -1.61 18.81
N ALA A 110 16.04 -1.52 17.74
CA ALA A 110 17.39 -2.04 17.75
C ALA A 110 18.25 -1.35 18.82
N ALA A 111 18.22 -0.01 18.88
CA ALA A 111 18.94 0.77 19.88
C ALA A 111 18.49 0.44 21.32
N PHE A 112 17.17 0.31 21.54
CA PHE A 112 16.64 -0.03 22.86
C PHE A 112 17.06 -1.43 23.33
N ILE A 113 16.99 -2.44 22.43
CA ILE A 113 17.36 -3.82 22.73
C ILE A 113 18.85 -3.90 23.03
N SER A 114 19.71 -3.29 22.23
CA SER A 114 21.16 -3.27 22.46
C SER A 114 21.51 -2.72 23.86
N GLN A 115 20.95 -1.55 24.22
CA GLN A 115 21.19 -0.96 25.55
C GLN A 115 20.60 -1.79 26.70
N PHE A 116 19.52 -2.53 26.44
CA PHE A 116 18.91 -3.40 27.44
C PHE A 116 19.74 -4.66 27.66
N GLU A 117 20.24 -5.28 26.60
CA GLU A 117 21.11 -6.47 26.66
C GLU A 117 22.41 -6.17 27.40
N ASP A 118 23.07 -5.03 27.12
CA ASP A 118 24.27 -4.57 27.81
C ASP A 118 24.02 -4.40 29.31
N GLU A 119 22.90 -3.80 29.71
CA GLU A 119 22.54 -3.62 31.11
C GLU A 119 22.21 -4.94 31.79
N GLN A 120 21.52 -5.83 31.11
CA GLN A 120 21.18 -7.16 31.61
C GLN A 120 22.47 -7.99 31.81
N GLU A 121 23.41 -7.92 30.88
CA GLU A 121 24.69 -8.64 31.01
C GLU A 121 25.53 -8.12 32.18
N GLN A 122 25.63 -6.79 32.31
CA GLN A 122 26.33 -6.18 33.48
C GLN A 122 25.67 -6.56 34.81
N ALA A 123 24.34 -6.58 34.87
CA ALA A 123 23.62 -6.99 36.07
C ALA A 123 23.83 -8.47 36.39
N LYS A 124 23.89 -9.31 35.35
CA LYS A 124 24.18 -10.74 35.48
C LYS A 124 25.60 -11.00 35.94
N GLU A 125 26.59 -10.32 35.39
CA GLU A 125 27.98 -10.42 35.81
C GLU A 125 28.12 -10.05 37.28
N LYS A 126 27.55 -8.92 37.69
CA LYS A 126 27.57 -8.47 39.09
C LYS A 126 26.92 -9.48 40.03
N PHE A 127 25.78 -10.07 39.64
CA PHE A 127 25.08 -11.08 40.42
C PHE A 127 25.95 -12.34 40.62
N LEU A 128 26.68 -12.76 39.57
CA LEU A 128 27.60 -13.88 39.63
C LEU A 128 28.84 -13.58 40.50
N GLU A 129 29.41 -12.38 40.43
CA GLU A 129 30.51 -11.92 41.28
C GLU A 129 30.14 -11.91 42.77
N GLU A 130 28.87 -11.57 43.07
CA GLU A 130 28.32 -11.61 44.44
C GLU A 130 28.03 -13.06 44.92
N GLY A 131 28.31 -14.07 44.09
CA GLY A 131 28.17 -15.50 44.44
C GLY A 131 26.77 -16.07 44.13
N GLY A 132 25.95 -15.37 43.35
CA GLY A 132 24.68 -15.85 42.89
C GLY A 132 24.79 -16.98 41.85
N ASN A 133 23.76 -17.84 41.78
CA ASN A 133 23.71 -18.87 40.76
C ASN A 133 22.96 -18.34 39.52
N ILE A 134 23.47 -18.62 38.33
CA ILE A 134 22.87 -18.18 37.05
C ILE A 134 21.41 -18.63 36.89
N ILE A 135 21.01 -19.76 37.48
CA ILE A 135 19.64 -20.29 37.42
C ILE A 135 18.66 -19.40 38.21
N ASP A 136 19.16 -18.71 39.23
CA ASP A 136 18.36 -17.85 40.11
C ASP A 136 18.33 -16.37 39.63
N PHE A 137 19.12 -16.05 38.59
CA PHE A 137 19.17 -14.70 38.05
C PHE A 137 17.84 -14.32 37.44
N ARG A 138 17.27 -13.22 37.91
CA ARG A 138 16.06 -12.61 37.34
C ARG A 138 16.30 -11.11 37.17
N TYR A 139 16.13 -10.61 35.99
CA TYR A 139 16.28 -9.18 35.67
C TYR A 139 14.96 -8.57 35.28
N TYR A 140 14.45 -7.67 36.08
CA TYR A 140 13.20 -6.95 35.83
C TYR A 140 13.49 -5.49 35.51
N SER A 141 12.99 -5.02 34.35
CA SER A 141 13.09 -3.63 33.93
C SER A 141 11.70 -3.06 33.63
N PRO A 142 11.21 -2.07 34.40
CA PRO A 142 9.96 -1.38 34.10
C PRO A 142 9.98 -0.74 32.71
N LEU A 143 11.14 -0.23 32.27
CA LEU A 143 11.31 0.38 30.95
C LEU A 143 11.11 -0.63 29.82
N LYS A 144 11.60 -1.89 29.99
CA LYS A 144 11.34 -2.96 29.02
C LYS A 144 9.86 -3.26 28.90
N LYS A 145 9.14 -3.36 30.03
CA LYS A 145 7.70 -3.58 30.04
C LYS A 145 6.95 -2.45 29.31
N GLU A 146 7.32 -1.21 29.57
CA GLU A 146 6.72 -0.03 28.93
C GLU A 146 7.01 -0.01 27.43
N PHE A 147 8.26 -0.30 27.05
CA PHE A 147 8.66 -0.39 25.64
C PHE A 147 7.88 -1.49 24.88
N ASN A 148 7.81 -2.68 25.48
CA ASN A 148 7.07 -3.82 24.89
C ASN A 148 5.58 -3.50 24.73
N SER A 149 4.95 -2.80 25.68
CA SER A 149 3.57 -2.34 25.54
C SER A 149 3.39 -1.40 24.36
N LEU A 150 4.30 -0.45 24.16
CA LEU A 150 4.26 0.47 23.02
C LEU A 150 4.51 -0.24 21.69
N TYR A 151 5.40 -1.23 21.70
CA TYR A 151 5.67 -2.02 20.49
C TYR A 151 4.47 -2.91 20.13
N PHE A 152 3.80 -3.46 21.13
CA PHE A 152 2.54 -4.18 20.91
C PHE A 152 1.45 -3.27 20.33
N ASP A 153 1.28 -2.06 20.88
CA ASP A 153 0.32 -1.07 20.35
C ASP A 153 0.65 -0.68 18.90
N TYR A 154 1.93 -0.53 18.58
CA TYR A 154 2.38 -0.28 17.21
C TYR A 154 2.03 -1.44 16.28
N ARG A 155 2.35 -2.67 16.69
CA ARG A 155 2.07 -3.88 15.91
C ARG A 155 0.57 -4.06 15.68
N ASP A 156 -0.24 -3.84 16.72
CA ASP A 156 -1.70 -3.93 16.59
C ASP A 156 -2.25 -2.86 15.64
N LYS A 157 -1.83 -1.61 15.78
CA LYS A 157 -2.21 -0.54 14.85
C LYS A 157 -1.80 -0.86 13.42
N ARG A 158 -0.59 -1.37 13.20
CA ARG A 158 -0.08 -1.77 11.89
C ARG A 158 -0.94 -2.89 11.28
N ASN A 159 -1.17 -3.94 12.03
CA ASN A 159 -1.94 -5.09 11.56
C ASN A 159 -3.39 -4.70 11.24
N ASN A 160 -4.03 -3.89 12.09
CA ASN A 160 -5.37 -3.38 11.84
C ASN A 160 -5.43 -2.50 10.60
N TYR A 161 -4.42 -1.66 10.37
CA TYR A 161 -4.33 -0.85 9.16
C TYR A 161 -4.29 -1.72 7.90
N TYR A 162 -3.36 -2.67 7.81
CA TYR A 162 -3.22 -3.53 6.64
C TYR A 162 -4.43 -4.47 6.43
N LYS A 163 -5.02 -4.97 7.51
CA LYS A 163 -6.25 -5.76 7.44
C LYS A 163 -7.42 -4.96 6.84
N ASN A 164 -7.61 -3.71 7.28
CA ASN A 164 -8.64 -2.83 6.74
C ASN A 164 -8.35 -2.48 5.28
N LEU A 165 -7.12 -2.15 4.96
CA LEU A 165 -6.67 -1.86 3.61
C LEU A 165 -6.95 -3.02 2.66
N LYS A 166 -6.58 -4.25 3.01
CA LYS A 166 -6.86 -5.47 2.23
C LYS A 166 -8.36 -5.65 2.02
N LYS A 167 -9.17 -5.39 3.06
CA LYS A 167 -10.62 -5.46 2.97
C LYS A 167 -11.18 -4.42 2.00
N ASP A 168 -10.70 -3.18 2.07
CA ASP A 168 -11.17 -2.09 1.20
C ASP A 168 -10.77 -2.33 -0.26
N LEU A 169 -9.53 -2.77 -0.51
CA LEU A 169 -9.05 -3.15 -1.84
C LEU A 169 -9.91 -4.27 -2.46
N ASN A 170 -10.26 -5.29 -1.68
CA ASN A 170 -11.10 -6.39 -2.17
C ASN A 170 -12.55 -5.93 -2.42
N ALA A 171 -13.13 -5.10 -1.56
CA ALA A 171 -14.46 -4.54 -1.77
C ALA A 171 -14.51 -3.67 -3.04
N ASN A 172 -13.47 -2.87 -3.28
CA ASN A 172 -13.33 -2.08 -4.50
C ASN A 172 -13.21 -2.98 -5.74
N LEU A 173 -12.46 -4.09 -5.64
CA LEU A 173 -12.33 -5.07 -6.71
C LEU A 173 -13.69 -5.70 -7.06
N GLU A 174 -14.47 -6.09 -6.06
CA GLU A 174 -15.82 -6.62 -6.26
C GLU A 174 -16.73 -5.58 -6.92
N THR A 175 -16.66 -4.32 -6.48
CA THR A 175 -17.40 -3.21 -7.07
C THR A 175 -17.03 -3.01 -8.53
N ARG A 176 -15.74 -3.00 -8.89
CA ARG A 176 -15.30 -2.86 -10.28
C ARG A 176 -15.72 -4.04 -11.14
N ASN A 177 -15.67 -5.26 -10.63
CA ASN A 177 -16.16 -6.44 -11.36
C ASN A 177 -17.67 -6.35 -11.61
N ALA A 178 -18.46 -5.93 -10.62
CA ALA A 178 -19.89 -5.72 -10.78
C ALA A 178 -20.21 -4.68 -11.86
N LEU A 179 -19.47 -3.57 -11.91
CA LEU A 179 -19.61 -2.54 -12.95
C LEU A 179 -19.27 -3.07 -14.36
N ILE A 180 -18.30 -3.97 -14.48
CA ILE A 180 -18.01 -4.65 -15.75
C ILE A 180 -19.17 -5.54 -16.18
N GLU A 181 -19.80 -6.27 -15.27
CA GLU A 181 -20.97 -7.09 -15.60
C GLU A 181 -22.17 -6.21 -16.00
N GLU A 182 -22.45 -5.11 -15.27
CA GLU A 182 -23.46 -4.14 -15.67
C GLU A 182 -23.20 -3.59 -17.09
N LEU A 183 -21.94 -3.28 -17.41
CA LEU A 183 -21.54 -2.79 -18.73
C LEU A 183 -21.76 -3.84 -19.83
N LYS A 184 -21.55 -5.12 -19.54
CA LYS A 184 -21.86 -6.23 -20.47
C LYS A 184 -23.35 -6.35 -20.75
N GLU A 185 -24.19 -6.16 -19.72
CA GLU A 185 -25.64 -6.31 -19.82
C GLU A 185 -26.29 -5.17 -20.58
N LEU A 186 -25.70 -3.96 -20.56
CA LEU A 186 -26.26 -2.79 -21.27
C LEU A 186 -26.59 -3.03 -22.74
N LYS A 187 -25.85 -3.91 -23.42
CA LYS A 187 -26.10 -4.25 -24.83
C LYS A 187 -27.41 -5.00 -25.04
N ASN A 188 -27.86 -5.72 -24.02
CA ASN A 188 -29.06 -6.59 -24.13
C ASN A 188 -30.35 -5.82 -23.89
N GLU A 189 -30.25 -4.60 -23.33
CA GLU A 189 -31.43 -3.79 -22.97
C GLU A 189 -31.99 -2.92 -24.13
N VAL A 190 -31.32 -2.86 -25.27
CA VAL A 190 -31.66 -1.92 -26.34
C VAL A 190 -32.80 -2.44 -27.22
N GLY A 191 -33.97 -1.82 -27.14
CA GLY A 191 -35.17 -2.16 -27.91
C GLY A 191 -35.84 -1.04 -28.70
N GLY A 192 -35.18 0.13 -28.92
CA GLY A 192 -35.75 1.27 -29.68
C GLY A 192 -34.95 2.58 -29.52
N GLU A 193 -35.30 3.65 -30.28
CA GLU A 193 -34.55 4.94 -30.25
C GLU A 193 -34.58 5.62 -28.87
N ASP A 194 -35.68 5.59 -28.14
CA ASP A 194 -35.78 6.12 -26.77
C ASP A 194 -34.95 5.29 -25.78
N SER A 195 -34.73 4.02 -26.08
CA SER A 195 -33.90 3.10 -25.30
C SER A 195 -32.40 3.44 -25.39
N ILE A 196 -31.94 4.00 -26.51
CA ILE A 196 -30.50 4.30 -26.71
C ILE A 196 -30.05 5.48 -25.85
N ASN A 197 -30.84 6.53 -25.72
CA ASN A 197 -30.54 7.67 -24.84
C ASN A 197 -30.42 7.20 -23.37
N THR A 198 -31.39 6.42 -22.92
CA THR A 198 -31.40 5.85 -21.57
C THR A 198 -30.21 4.91 -21.34
N THR A 199 -29.87 4.10 -22.35
CA THR A 199 -28.69 3.20 -22.28
C THR A 199 -27.38 3.98 -22.22
N PHE A 200 -27.28 5.10 -22.95
CA PHE A 200 -26.12 5.97 -22.90
C PHE A 200 -25.99 6.71 -21.56
N GLU A 201 -27.10 7.13 -20.95
CA GLU A 201 -27.10 7.69 -19.59
C GLU A 201 -26.65 6.66 -18.57
N LYS A 202 -27.13 5.42 -18.62
CA LYS A 202 -26.63 4.32 -17.76
C LYS A 202 -25.14 4.05 -17.97
N PHE A 203 -24.70 4.09 -19.23
CA PHE A 203 -23.27 3.95 -19.53
C PHE A 203 -22.42 5.03 -18.89
N LYS A 204 -22.87 6.30 -18.92
CA LYS A 204 -22.18 7.41 -18.26
C LYS A 204 -22.18 7.27 -16.72
N ASP A 205 -23.27 6.78 -16.14
CA ASP A 205 -23.34 6.46 -14.71
C ASP A 205 -22.31 5.38 -14.32
N ILE A 206 -22.21 4.30 -15.12
CA ILE A 206 -21.21 3.26 -14.90
C ILE A 206 -19.79 3.84 -14.96
N GLN A 207 -19.49 4.71 -15.93
CA GLN A 207 -18.19 5.36 -16.03
C GLN A 207 -17.88 6.24 -14.81
N GLU A 208 -18.88 6.96 -14.29
CA GLU A 208 -18.72 7.77 -13.09
C GLU A 208 -18.49 6.93 -11.84
N ARG A 209 -19.28 5.87 -11.66
CA ARG A 209 -19.10 4.92 -10.56
C ARG A 209 -17.75 4.19 -10.64
N TRP A 210 -17.27 3.90 -11.86
CA TRP A 210 -15.93 3.34 -12.07
C TRP A 210 -14.83 4.27 -11.59
N ARG A 211 -14.89 5.55 -11.90
CA ARG A 211 -13.93 6.56 -11.42
C ARG A 211 -13.88 6.66 -9.89
N ASN A 212 -15.04 6.49 -9.26
CA ASN A 212 -15.19 6.63 -7.81
C ASN A 212 -14.98 5.31 -7.03
N ALA A 213 -14.73 4.19 -7.71
CA ALA A 213 -14.68 2.87 -7.10
C ALA A 213 -13.41 2.58 -6.25
N GLY A 214 -12.47 3.53 -6.13
CA GLY A 214 -11.27 3.38 -5.32
C GLY A 214 -10.20 2.44 -5.91
N ASN A 215 -9.12 2.28 -5.17
CA ASN A 215 -7.99 1.45 -5.58
C ASN A 215 -8.29 -0.04 -5.39
N ILE A 216 -7.67 -0.89 -6.21
CA ILE A 216 -7.79 -2.35 -6.17
C ILE A 216 -6.40 -3.01 -6.04
N PRO A 217 -6.31 -4.31 -5.68
CA PRO A 217 -5.04 -4.99 -5.60
C PRO A 217 -4.25 -4.91 -6.91
N ARG A 218 -2.96 -4.62 -6.81
CA ARG A 218 -2.07 -4.38 -7.95
C ARG A 218 -1.98 -5.56 -8.92
N ASP A 219 -1.93 -6.78 -8.39
CA ASP A 219 -1.90 -8.01 -9.18
C ASP A 219 -3.13 -8.16 -10.07
N ARG A 220 -4.28 -7.58 -9.70
CA ARG A 220 -5.54 -7.60 -10.44
C ARG A 220 -5.76 -6.39 -11.32
N TYR A 221 -5.03 -5.30 -11.07
CA TYR A 221 -5.27 -4.02 -11.72
C TYR A 221 -5.29 -4.12 -13.25
N ASN A 222 -4.23 -4.67 -13.86
CA ASN A 222 -4.13 -4.76 -15.31
C ASN A 222 -5.22 -5.63 -15.94
N LEU A 223 -5.57 -6.73 -15.28
CA LEU A 223 -6.63 -7.63 -15.76
C LEU A 223 -8.00 -6.94 -15.74
N VAL A 224 -8.34 -6.31 -14.63
CA VAL A 224 -9.63 -5.62 -14.44
C VAL A 224 -9.72 -4.41 -15.36
N TRP A 225 -8.64 -3.65 -15.50
CA TRP A 225 -8.57 -2.50 -16.39
C TRP A 225 -8.74 -2.90 -17.85
N ASN A 226 -8.00 -3.91 -18.33
CA ASN A 226 -8.12 -4.40 -19.71
C ASN A 226 -9.53 -4.93 -20.00
N ASN A 227 -10.15 -5.65 -19.06
CA ASN A 227 -11.50 -6.17 -19.20
C ASN A 227 -12.52 -5.02 -19.30
N TYR A 228 -12.42 -4.02 -18.44
CA TYR A 228 -13.26 -2.82 -18.51
C TYR A 228 -13.13 -2.10 -19.85
N HIS A 229 -11.90 -1.82 -20.30
CA HIS A 229 -11.68 -1.13 -21.57
C HIS A 229 -12.16 -1.92 -22.78
N HIS A 230 -12.00 -3.25 -22.77
CA HIS A 230 -12.55 -4.10 -23.80
C HIS A 230 -14.08 -3.94 -23.92
N HIS A 231 -14.78 -3.88 -22.79
CA HIS A 231 -16.23 -3.70 -22.79
C HIS A 231 -16.67 -2.27 -23.14
N ILE A 232 -15.89 -1.27 -22.74
CA ILE A 232 -16.05 0.12 -23.19
C ILE A 232 -15.94 0.21 -24.74
N GLU A 233 -14.88 -0.33 -25.32
CA GLU A 233 -14.71 -0.32 -26.79
C GLU A 233 -15.87 -1.04 -27.50
N ASN A 234 -16.25 -2.21 -26.99
CA ASN A 234 -17.39 -2.96 -27.49
C ASN A 234 -18.73 -2.19 -27.39
N PHE A 235 -18.92 -1.37 -26.36
CA PHE A 235 -20.10 -0.53 -26.23
C PHE A 235 -20.09 0.60 -27.25
N TYR A 236 -18.96 1.26 -27.49
CA TYR A 236 -18.85 2.28 -28.54
C TYR A 236 -19.02 1.70 -29.94
N ASP A 237 -18.56 0.48 -30.19
CA ASP A 237 -18.81 -0.21 -31.46
C ASP A 237 -20.33 -0.52 -31.65
N PHE A 238 -21.00 -0.87 -30.55
CA PHE A 238 -22.45 -1.07 -30.55
C PHE A 238 -23.23 0.24 -30.85
N LEU A 239 -22.76 1.39 -30.29
CA LEU A 239 -23.33 2.71 -30.60
C LEU A 239 -23.12 3.16 -32.06
N HIS A 240 -22.51 2.32 -32.92
CA HIS A 240 -22.28 2.64 -34.33
C HIS A 240 -23.55 2.97 -35.10
N LEU A 241 -24.70 2.52 -34.63
CA LEU A 241 -26.00 2.87 -35.16
C LEU A 241 -26.43 4.32 -34.87
N ASN A 242 -25.86 4.93 -33.80
CA ASN A 242 -26.08 6.33 -33.42
C ASN A 242 -24.76 7.10 -33.36
N ARG A 243 -24.22 7.41 -34.52
CA ARG A 243 -22.94 8.09 -34.73
C ARG A 243 -22.83 9.42 -33.98
N GLU A 244 -23.92 10.16 -33.87
CA GLU A 244 -23.92 11.51 -33.28
C GLU A 244 -23.48 11.51 -31.79
N PHE A 245 -23.97 10.57 -30.99
CA PHE A 245 -23.58 10.48 -29.57
C PHE A 245 -22.14 10.06 -29.42
N ARG A 246 -21.72 9.05 -30.17
CA ARG A 246 -20.34 8.57 -30.16
C ARG A 246 -19.36 9.66 -30.60
N ASP A 247 -19.66 10.33 -31.71
CA ASP A 247 -18.76 11.33 -32.29
C ASP A 247 -18.67 12.57 -31.39
N LYS A 248 -19.77 12.95 -30.70
CA LYS A 248 -19.75 13.98 -29.67
C LYS A 248 -18.87 13.59 -28.47
N ASP A 249 -19.06 12.37 -27.95
CA ASP A 249 -18.28 11.88 -26.81
C ASP A 249 -16.78 11.74 -27.15
N PHE A 250 -16.47 11.22 -28.33
CA PHE A 250 -15.07 11.16 -28.80
C PHE A 250 -14.43 12.55 -28.92
N LYS A 251 -15.17 13.55 -29.34
CA LYS A 251 -14.70 14.93 -29.42
C LYS A 251 -14.44 15.49 -28.01
N GLU A 252 -15.38 15.31 -27.09
CA GLU A 252 -15.22 15.74 -25.70
C GLU A 252 -14.00 15.06 -25.03
N ASN A 253 -13.82 13.77 -25.27
CA ASN A 253 -12.66 13.02 -24.77
C ASN A 253 -11.35 13.50 -25.41
N LEU A 254 -11.36 13.81 -26.71
CA LEU A 254 -10.21 14.38 -27.39
C LEU A 254 -9.81 15.72 -26.78
N ASP A 255 -10.77 16.61 -26.57
CA ASP A 255 -10.53 17.94 -25.97
C ASP A 255 -9.94 17.81 -24.54
N LYS A 256 -10.43 16.85 -23.76
CA LYS A 256 -9.88 16.56 -22.42
C LYS A 256 -8.44 16.03 -22.52
N LYS A 257 -8.17 15.08 -23.42
CA LYS A 257 -6.82 14.52 -23.59
C LYS A 257 -5.83 15.54 -24.11
N LEU A 258 -6.24 16.44 -24.98
CA LEU A 258 -5.37 17.56 -25.43
C LEU A 258 -5.00 18.49 -24.28
N LYS A 259 -5.92 18.80 -23.36
CA LYS A 259 -5.61 19.55 -22.15
C LYS A 259 -4.63 18.84 -21.23
N LEU A 260 -4.77 17.52 -21.08
CA LEU A 260 -3.79 16.73 -20.29
C LEU A 260 -2.41 16.72 -20.93
N ILE A 261 -2.32 16.72 -22.26
CA ILE A 261 -1.05 16.85 -22.99
C ILE A 261 -0.42 18.24 -22.70
N GLU A 262 -1.21 19.30 -22.82
CA GLU A 262 -0.75 20.67 -22.52
C GLU A 262 -0.23 20.79 -21.06
N GLN A 263 -0.96 20.25 -20.10
CA GLN A 263 -0.52 20.18 -18.71
C GLN A 263 0.78 19.38 -18.54
N ALA A 264 0.92 18.23 -19.21
CA ALA A 264 2.14 17.44 -19.14
C ALA A 264 3.35 18.17 -19.80
N GLU A 265 3.11 18.95 -20.86
CA GLU A 265 4.13 19.80 -21.49
C GLU A 265 4.56 20.95 -20.59
N GLU A 266 3.64 21.56 -19.85
CA GLU A 266 3.91 22.58 -18.84
C GLU A 266 4.73 21.99 -17.67
N LEU A 267 4.32 20.81 -17.15
CA LEU A 267 5.05 20.10 -16.10
C LEU A 267 6.46 19.71 -16.50
N ALA A 268 6.72 19.47 -17.79
CA ALA A 268 8.06 19.20 -18.29
C ALA A 268 9.01 20.43 -18.19
N GLN A 269 8.49 21.62 -17.88
CA GLN A 269 9.25 22.85 -17.67
C GLN A 269 9.34 23.24 -16.18
N GLU A 270 8.67 22.49 -15.28
CA GLU A 270 8.67 22.77 -13.84
C GLU A 270 10.07 22.50 -13.26
N PRO A 271 10.68 23.46 -12.54
CA PRO A 271 12.00 23.30 -11.93
C PRO A 271 12.02 22.28 -10.80
N ASP A 272 10.94 22.14 -10.06
CA ASP A 272 10.80 21.12 -9.02
C ASP A 272 10.41 19.77 -9.64
N VAL A 273 11.42 18.93 -9.83
CA VAL A 273 11.30 17.64 -10.48
C VAL A 273 10.42 16.66 -9.70
N ASN A 274 10.44 16.74 -8.37
CA ASN A 274 9.62 15.86 -7.53
C ASN A 274 8.15 16.25 -7.62
N ARG A 275 7.87 17.56 -7.59
CA ARG A 275 6.52 18.08 -7.80
C ARG A 275 6.01 17.73 -9.20
N ALA A 276 6.85 17.96 -10.24
CA ALA A 276 6.49 17.62 -11.63
C ALA A 276 6.13 16.14 -11.79
N PHE A 277 6.91 15.28 -11.17
CA PHE A 277 6.66 13.83 -11.22
C PHE A 277 5.36 13.43 -10.50
N LYS A 278 5.09 14.01 -9.33
CA LYS A 278 3.86 13.80 -8.57
C LYS A 278 2.62 14.19 -9.39
N GLU A 279 2.62 15.39 -9.95
CA GLU A 279 1.52 15.87 -10.77
C GLU A 279 1.38 15.04 -12.05
N LEU A 280 2.48 14.55 -12.64
CA LEU A 280 2.44 13.65 -13.79
C LEU A 280 1.71 12.33 -13.50
N GLN A 281 1.90 11.75 -12.33
CA GLN A 281 1.19 10.52 -11.95
C GLN A 281 -0.32 10.74 -11.89
N MET A 282 -0.75 11.90 -11.38
CA MET A 282 -2.17 12.28 -11.42
C MET A 282 -2.68 12.42 -12.86
N LEU A 283 -1.90 13.03 -13.76
CA LEU A 283 -2.27 13.13 -15.18
C LEU A 283 -2.38 11.75 -15.84
N HIS A 284 -1.49 10.81 -15.51
CA HIS A 284 -1.57 9.42 -15.99
C HIS A 284 -2.83 8.73 -15.50
N LYS A 285 -3.22 8.91 -14.24
CA LYS A 285 -4.44 8.37 -13.68
C LYS A 285 -5.68 8.92 -14.40
N ILE A 286 -5.76 10.25 -14.56
CA ILE A 286 -6.86 10.89 -15.28
C ILE A 286 -6.93 10.40 -16.73
N TRP A 287 -5.78 10.33 -17.41
CA TRP A 287 -5.70 9.85 -18.81
C TRP A 287 -6.24 8.44 -18.97
N LYS A 288 -5.91 7.57 -18.02
CA LYS A 288 -6.18 6.15 -18.08
C LYS A 288 -7.58 5.79 -17.56
N GLU A 289 -7.98 6.39 -16.45
CA GLU A 289 -9.19 5.99 -15.71
C GLU A 289 -10.37 6.93 -15.92
N GLU A 290 -10.14 8.22 -16.17
CA GLU A 290 -11.21 9.22 -16.17
C GLU A 290 -11.64 9.63 -17.58
N VAL A 291 -10.71 9.64 -18.53
CA VAL A 291 -11.02 10.08 -19.89
C VAL A 291 -11.24 8.88 -20.80
N GLY A 292 -12.42 8.82 -21.41
CA GLY A 292 -12.82 7.77 -22.33
C GLY A 292 -11.98 7.70 -23.63
N PRO A 293 -12.30 6.74 -24.51
CA PRO A 293 -11.61 6.58 -25.79
C PRO A 293 -11.86 7.76 -26.73
N VAL A 294 -10.96 7.91 -27.69
CA VAL A 294 -11.06 8.87 -28.81
C VAL A 294 -11.18 8.13 -30.13
N SER A 295 -11.54 8.83 -31.21
CA SER A 295 -11.59 8.22 -32.53
C SER A 295 -10.22 7.65 -32.94
N LYS A 296 -10.22 6.61 -33.76
CA LYS A 296 -9.01 5.89 -34.19
C LYS A 296 -7.98 6.82 -34.88
N GLU A 297 -8.48 7.85 -35.56
CA GLU A 297 -7.68 8.80 -36.31
C GLU A 297 -6.71 9.61 -35.45
N TYR A 298 -7.12 9.95 -34.21
CA TYR A 298 -6.33 10.79 -33.29
C TYR A 298 -5.55 9.98 -32.24
N ARG A 299 -5.84 8.67 -32.08
CA ARG A 299 -5.35 7.82 -30.99
C ARG A 299 -3.82 7.78 -30.91
N GLU A 300 -3.15 7.56 -32.03
CA GLU A 300 -1.68 7.47 -32.08
C GLU A 300 -1.05 8.84 -31.86
N GLU A 301 -1.55 9.89 -32.51
CA GLU A 301 -0.99 11.24 -32.40
C GLU A 301 -1.01 11.76 -30.98
N ILE A 302 -2.16 11.63 -30.27
CA ILE A 302 -2.27 12.11 -28.90
C ILE A 302 -1.41 11.28 -27.93
N TRP A 303 -1.29 9.97 -28.19
CA TRP A 303 -0.43 9.09 -27.38
C TRP A 303 1.06 9.46 -27.54
N GLU A 304 1.51 9.70 -28.75
CA GLU A 304 2.89 10.13 -29.00
C GLU A 304 3.21 11.46 -28.29
N LYS A 305 2.32 12.44 -28.37
CA LYS A 305 2.49 13.74 -27.70
C LYS A 305 2.55 13.59 -26.17
N PHE A 306 1.61 12.87 -25.59
CA PHE A 306 1.57 12.62 -24.15
C PHE A 306 2.80 11.84 -23.67
N SER A 307 3.16 10.77 -24.39
CA SER A 307 4.34 9.96 -24.10
C SER A 307 5.66 10.75 -24.22
N ALA A 308 5.75 11.68 -25.18
CA ALA A 308 6.93 12.54 -25.32
C ALA A 308 7.08 13.53 -24.16
N ALA A 309 5.99 14.14 -23.72
CA ALA A 309 5.99 15.02 -22.57
C ALA A 309 6.36 14.27 -21.28
N THR A 310 5.73 13.11 -21.07
CA THR A 310 6.02 12.20 -19.95
C THR A 310 7.49 11.80 -19.88
N ARG A 311 8.07 11.41 -21.01
CA ARG A 311 9.48 11.00 -21.08
C ARG A 311 10.43 12.10 -20.63
N LYS A 312 10.17 13.36 -20.99
CA LYS A 312 11.00 14.49 -20.55
C LYS A 312 11.03 14.63 -19.01
N ILE A 313 9.90 14.42 -18.36
CA ILE A 313 9.81 14.49 -16.89
C ILE A 313 10.55 13.33 -16.25
N HIS A 314 10.40 12.12 -16.78
CA HIS A 314 11.14 10.95 -16.29
C HIS A 314 12.66 11.11 -16.49
N ASP A 315 13.10 11.62 -17.63
CA ASP A 315 14.52 11.87 -17.92
C ASP A 315 15.09 12.91 -16.95
N ALA A 316 14.36 14.00 -16.71
CA ALA A 316 14.74 15.06 -15.75
C ALA A 316 14.84 14.50 -14.33
N ARG A 317 13.90 13.64 -13.91
CA ARG A 317 13.94 12.97 -12.59
C ARG A 317 15.16 12.04 -12.47
N GLN A 318 15.41 11.24 -13.48
CA GLN A 318 16.57 10.34 -13.48
C GLN A 318 17.89 11.13 -13.39
N GLU A 319 18.02 12.24 -14.11
CA GLU A 319 19.19 13.11 -14.05
C GLU A 319 19.34 13.77 -12.68
N TYR A 320 18.24 14.21 -12.07
CA TYR A 320 18.21 14.79 -10.74
C TYR A 320 18.77 13.82 -9.68
N PHE A 321 18.26 12.57 -9.63
CA PHE A 321 18.75 11.57 -8.68
C PHE A 321 20.22 11.19 -8.96
N LYS A 322 20.59 11.05 -10.20
CA LYS A 322 21.99 10.77 -10.57
C LYS A 322 22.96 11.86 -10.09
N ASN A 323 22.51 13.13 -10.09
CA ASN A 323 23.30 14.23 -9.58
C ASN A 323 23.35 14.22 -8.04
N ILE A 324 22.27 13.85 -7.36
CA ILE A 324 22.24 13.67 -5.90
C ILE A 324 23.19 12.56 -5.48
N ASP A 325 23.13 11.39 -6.11
CA ASP A 325 24.01 10.25 -5.82
C ASP A 325 25.48 10.66 -5.95
N LYS A 326 25.81 11.38 -7.01
CA LYS A 326 27.17 11.90 -7.22
C LYS A 326 27.62 12.85 -6.09
N VAL A 327 26.73 13.72 -5.63
CA VAL A 327 27.03 14.62 -4.50
C VAL A 327 27.24 13.82 -3.21
N TYR A 328 26.47 12.75 -3.00
CA TYR A 328 26.65 11.87 -1.84
C TYR A 328 27.97 11.12 -1.89
N GLU A 329 28.35 10.58 -3.06
CA GLU A 329 29.67 9.95 -3.27
C GLU A 329 30.81 10.93 -2.97
N GLU A 330 30.78 12.14 -3.53
CA GLU A 330 31.78 13.17 -3.27
C GLU A 330 31.86 13.57 -1.78
N ASN A 331 30.72 13.59 -1.09
CA ASN A 331 30.69 13.88 0.35
C ASN A 331 31.21 12.70 1.18
N LEU A 332 30.95 11.48 0.76
CA LEU A 332 31.48 10.28 1.39
C LEU A 332 33.01 10.25 1.29
N ASP A 333 33.55 10.48 0.09
CA ASP A 333 34.99 10.55 -0.14
C ASP A 333 35.67 11.61 0.73
N LYS A 334 35.09 12.81 0.81
CA LYS A 334 35.59 13.87 1.70
C LYS A 334 35.59 13.48 3.17
N LYS A 335 34.54 12.81 3.64
CA LYS A 335 34.46 12.32 5.03
C LYS A 335 35.49 11.23 5.29
N GLN A 336 35.70 10.33 4.35
CA GLN A 336 36.73 9.28 4.47
C GLN A 336 38.16 9.86 4.50
N GLU A 337 38.42 10.89 3.68
CA GLU A 337 39.70 11.62 3.72
C GLU A 337 39.95 12.32 5.04
N GLU A 338 38.92 12.91 5.66
CA GLU A 338 39.04 13.54 6.99
C GLU A 338 39.26 12.52 8.10
N ILE A 339 38.60 11.36 8.04
CA ILE A 339 38.82 10.25 8.99
C ILE A 339 40.24 9.73 8.87
N ALA A 340 40.74 9.50 7.65
CA ALA A 340 42.12 9.03 7.43
C ALA A 340 43.23 10.01 7.88
N LYS A 341 42.88 11.29 8.08
CA LYS A 341 43.82 12.27 8.67
C LYS A 341 43.86 12.23 10.18
N ILE A 342 42.89 11.60 10.82
CA ILE A 342 42.76 11.51 12.29
C ILE A 342 43.35 10.19 12.80
N GLU A 343 43.37 9.14 11.99
CA GLU A 343 44.06 7.88 12.25
C GLU A 343 45.58 8.03 12.01
#